data_e625debeb05a789c9e2410026e3bbd68
#
_entry.id   e625debeb05a789c9e2410026e3bbd68
#
_cell.length_a   1.000
_cell.length_b   1.000
_cell.length_c   1.000
_cell.angle_alpha   90.00
_cell.angle_beta   90.00
_cell.angle_gamma   90.00
#
_symmetry.space_group_name_H-M   'P 1'
#
loop_
_entity.id
_entity.type
_entity.pdbx_description
1 polymer ?
#
loop_
_entity_poly.entity_id
_entity_poly.type
_entity_poly.pdbx_seq_one_letter_code
_entity_poly.pdbx_strand_id
1 'polypeptide(L)'
;MSTVSDPVPFSRVKIRVGALVFCGEDVALIRRDRPAGSHYTPPGGNVEPGEDILDALARELAEELRLHLADATAPELCWLQDQMVSRPGPTAPPRKLHLIFRCHITPETRATLAAVEYDEQPDGTSEPGIMEWVSYRKLGELPLFPLIGEAAAALPSPDAPVAGTYLPPVTDQNYTWI
;
A
#
# COMPACT_ATOMS: atom_id res chain seq x y z
N MET A 1 32.59 -12.25 34.93
CA MET A 1 31.16 -11.85 34.87
C MET A 1 30.71 -12.06 33.43
N SER A 2 29.95 -13.10 33.17
CA SER A 2 29.37 -13.35 31.86
C SER A 2 28.23 -12.37 31.68
N THR A 3 28.39 -11.40 30.78
CA THR A 3 27.29 -10.59 30.28
C THR A 3 26.39 -11.53 29.48
N VAL A 4 25.29 -11.96 30.08
CA VAL A 4 24.21 -12.58 29.36
C VAL A 4 23.73 -11.50 28.40
N SER A 5 24.10 -11.63 27.13
CA SER A 5 23.53 -10.83 26.05
C SER A 5 22.03 -11.08 26.06
N ASP A 6 21.24 -10.04 26.32
CA ASP A 6 19.80 -10.14 26.13
C ASP A 6 19.52 -10.70 24.75
N PRO A 7 18.63 -11.70 24.64
CA PRO A 7 18.30 -12.26 23.34
C PRO A 7 17.83 -11.12 22.44
N VAL A 8 18.48 -10.95 21.29
CA VAL A 8 18.05 -9.97 20.30
C VAL A 8 16.56 -10.24 20.04
N PRO A 9 15.69 -9.27 20.34
CA PRO A 9 14.26 -9.48 20.16
C PRO A 9 14.02 -9.92 18.71
N PHE A 10 13.21 -10.96 18.53
CA PHE A 10 12.78 -11.40 17.21
C PHE A 10 12.39 -10.17 16.40
N SER A 11 13.04 -9.93 15.27
CA SER A 11 12.78 -8.74 14.45
C SER A 11 11.32 -8.73 14.04
N ARG A 12 10.55 -7.80 14.58
CA ARG A 12 9.13 -7.69 14.28
C ARG A 12 8.96 -7.29 12.82
N VAL A 13 8.33 -8.15 12.04
CA VAL A 13 7.89 -7.85 10.69
C VAL A 13 6.48 -7.26 10.78
N LYS A 14 6.29 -6.05 10.29
CA LYS A 14 4.95 -5.47 10.13
C LYS A 14 4.35 -5.99 8.84
N ILE A 15 3.13 -6.50 8.91
CA ILE A 15 2.35 -6.86 7.73
C ILE A 15 1.51 -5.65 7.33
N ARG A 16 1.57 -5.29 6.06
CA ARG A 16 0.73 -4.25 5.46
C ARG A 16 -0.12 -4.84 4.35
N VAL A 17 -1.35 -4.39 4.30
CA VAL A 17 -2.27 -4.69 3.19
C VAL A 17 -2.49 -3.45 2.35
N GLY A 18 -2.66 -3.63 1.06
CA GLY A 18 -3.04 -2.57 0.15
C GLY A 18 -3.83 -3.14 -1.01
N ALA A 19 -4.60 -2.30 -1.69
CA ALA A 19 -5.38 -2.74 -2.83
C ALA A 19 -5.22 -1.82 -4.04
N LEU A 20 -5.07 -2.43 -5.21
CA LEU A 20 -5.38 -1.78 -6.47
C LEU A 20 -6.90 -1.88 -6.67
N VAL A 21 -7.61 -0.79 -6.40
CA VAL A 21 -9.06 -0.68 -6.61
C VAL A 21 -9.28 -0.20 -8.03
N PHE A 22 -9.69 -1.12 -8.90
CA PHE A 22 -9.96 -0.82 -10.31
C PHE A 22 -11.39 -0.33 -10.54
N CYS A 23 -11.51 0.69 -11.38
CA CYS A 23 -12.75 1.05 -12.06
C CYS A 23 -12.46 1.13 -13.56
N GLY A 24 -12.83 0.08 -14.29
CA GLY A 24 -12.34 -0.08 -15.65
C GLY A 24 -10.82 -0.22 -15.69
N GLU A 25 -10.14 0.63 -16.46
CA GLU A 25 -8.68 0.68 -16.54
C GLU A 25 -8.02 1.66 -15.55
N ASP A 26 -8.82 2.40 -14.78
CA ASP A 26 -8.32 3.32 -13.78
C ASP A 26 -8.17 2.64 -12.42
N VAL A 27 -7.17 3.08 -11.67
CA VAL A 27 -6.86 2.62 -10.32
C VAL A 27 -6.87 3.80 -9.36
N ALA A 28 -7.47 3.60 -8.18
CA ALA A 28 -7.44 4.58 -7.11
C ALA A 28 -6.07 4.57 -6.42
N LEU A 29 -5.42 5.73 -6.36
CA LEU A 29 -4.18 5.95 -5.62
C LEU A 29 -4.34 7.13 -4.67
N ILE A 30 -3.61 7.09 -3.56
CA ILE A 30 -3.50 8.22 -2.64
C ILE A 30 -2.22 8.96 -2.96
N ARG A 31 -2.35 10.22 -3.38
CA ARG A 31 -1.22 11.13 -3.60
C ARG A 31 -0.98 11.98 -2.38
N ARG A 32 0.28 12.04 -1.95
CA ARG A 32 0.76 12.98 -0.93
C ARG A 32 1.86 13.84 -1.51
N ASP A 33 1.70 15.15 -1.36
CA ASP A 33 2.67 16.13 -1.82
C ASP A 33 3.58 16.53 -0.66
N ARG A 34 4.87 16.27 -0.79
CA ARG A 34 5.91 16.56 0.21
C ARG A 34 6.96 17.48 -0.38
N PRO A 35 7.80 18.14 0.44
CA PRO A 35 8.86 19.03 -0.07
C PRO A 35 9.80 18.37 -1.07
N ALA A 36 10.07 17.08 -0.94
CA ALA A 36 10.91 16.31 -1.85
C ALA A 36 10.21 15.87 -3.14
N GLY A 37 8.89 16.05 -3.26
CA GLY A 37 8.06 15.67 -4.40
C GLY A 37 6.80 14.91 -4.00
N SER A 38 5.94 14.69 -4.97
CA SER A 38 4.73 13.88 -4.77
C SER A 38 5.09 12.40 -4.74
N HIS A 39 4.38 11.64 -3.91
CA HIS A 39 4.44 10.18 -3.96
C HIS A 39 3.03 9.60 -3.91
N TYR A 40 2.91 8.40 -4.43
CA TYR A 40 1.65 7.68 -4.54
C TYR A 40 1.72 6.37 -3.76
N THR A 41 0.60 6.00 -3.14
CA THR A 41 0.43 4.70 -2.51
C THR A 41 -0.93 4.13 -2.90
N PRO A 42 -1.07 2.81 -3.05
CA PRO A 42 -2.39 2.21 -3.05
C PRO A 42 -3.03 2.39 -1.67
N PRO A 43 -4.35 2.52 -1.57
CA PRO A 43 -5.03 2.55 -0.30
C PRO A 43 -4.73 1.29 0.51
N GLY A 44 -4.52 1.45 1.82
CA GLY A 44 -4.18 0.36 2.72
C GLY A 44 -3.33 0.80 3.90
N GLY A 45 -3.06 -0.13 4.81
CA GLY A 45 -2.31 0.15 6.02
C GLY A 45 -1.79 -1.09 6.74
N ASN A 46 -1.49 -0.95 8.02
CA ASN A 46 -0.98 -2.05 8.82
C ASN A 46 -2.10 -3.00 9.25
N VAL A 47 -1.79 -4.29 9.25
CA VAL A 47 -2.63 -5.28 9.93
C VAL A 47 -2.41 -5.12 11.44
N GLU A 48 -3.48 -4.97 12.20
CA GLU A 48 -3.44 -4.82 13.65
C GLU A 48 -3.29 -6.18 14.36
N PRO A 49 -2.77 -6.20 15.60
CA PRO A 49 -2.67 -7.44 16.38
C PRO A 49 -4.03 -8.12 16.54
N GLY A 50 -4.11 -9.40 16.14
CA GLY A 50 -5.33 -10.19 16.23
C GLY A 50 -6.35 -9.95 15.11
N GLU A 51 -6.05 -9.06 14.17
CA GLU A 51 -6.90 -8.77 13.02
C GLU A 51 -6.59 -9.74 11.87
N ASP A 52 -7.63 -10.22 11.19
CA ASP A 52 -7.48 -10.97 9.95
C ASP A 52 -7.02 -10.05 8.81
N ILE A 53 -6.25 -10.60 7.86
CA ILE A 53 -5.70 -9.83 6.75
C ILE A 53 -6.78 -9.18 5.88
N LEU A 54 -7.88 -9.88 5.60
CA LEU A 54 -8.97 -9.33 4.80
C LEU A 54 -9.84 -8.35 5.60
N ASP A 55 -9.95 -8.53 6.92
CA ASP A 55 -10.60 -7.55 7.79
C ASP A 55 -9.79 -6.25 7.85
N ALA A 56 -8.46 -6.35 7.93
CA ALA A 56 -7.58 -5.20 7.84
C ALA A 56 -7.75 -4.44 6.50
N LEU A 57 -7.78 -5.17 5.40
CA LEU A 57 -8.01 -4.57 4.08
C LEU A 57 -9.38 -3.87 4.02
N ALA A 58 -10.43 -4.51 4.52
CA ALA A 58 -11.77 -3.94 4.56
C ALA A 58 -11.82 -2.66 5.39
N ARG A 59 -11.18 -2.66 6.57
CA ARG A 59 -11.09 -1.49 7.45
C ARG A 59 -10.36 -0.33 6.78
N GLU A 60 -9.18 -0.58 6.22
CA GLU A 60 -8.38 0.46 5.55
C GLU A 60 -9.12 1.06 4.34
N LEU A 61 -9.75 0.24 3.51
CA LEU A 61 -10.53 0.74 2.37
C LEU A 61 -11.76 1.56 2.82
N ALA A 62 -12.40 1.18 3.91
CA ALA A 62 -13.49 1.95 4.47
C ALA A 62 -13.04 3.29 5.07
N GLU A 63 -11.91 3.30 5.78
CA GLU A 63 -11.34 4.50 6.40
C GLU A 63 -10.82 5.50 5.35
N GLU A 64 -10.03 5.05 4.39
CA GLU A 64 -9.36 5.91 3.42
C GLU A 64 -10.25 6.29 2.24
N LEU A 65 -11.04 5.35 1.72
CA LEU A 65 -11.86 5.54 0.52
C LEU A 65 -13.36 5.68 0.78
N ARG A 66 -13.83 5.32 1.97
CA ARG A 66 -15.25 5.03 2.24
C ARG A 66 -15.79 3.90 1.35
N LEU A 67 -14.93 2.96 0.97
CA LEU A 67 -15.31 1.80 0.19
C LEU A 67 -15.61 0.62 1.10
N HIS A 68 -16.83 0.11 1.04
CA HIS A 68 -17.17 -1.17 1.65
C HIS A 68 -16.84 -2.30 0.67
N LEU A 69 -16.14 -3.34 1.12
CA LEU A 69 -15.76 -4.47 0.25
C LEU A 69 -16.96 -5.20 -0.37
N ALA A 70 -18.14 -5.10 0.26
CA ALA A 70 -19.38 -5.64 -0.32
C ALA A 70 -19.78 -4.95 -1.65
N ASP A 71 -19.29 -3.74 -1.90
CA ASP A 71 -19.55 -2.96 -3.12
C ASP A 71 -18.45 -3.17 -4.18
N ALA A 72 -17.54 -4.09 -3.94
CA ALA A 72 -16.47 -4.47 -4.85
C ALA A 72 -16.50 -5.98 -5.13
N THR A 73 -15.76 -6.41 -6.15
CA THR A 73 -15.50 -7.84 -6.33
C THR A 73 -14.65 -8.37 -5.17
N ALA A 74 -14.68 -9.68 -4.94
CA ALA A 74 -13.85 -10.31 -3.92
C ALA A 74 -12.38 -9.94 -4.12
N PRO A 75 -11.65 -9.55 -3.05
CA PRO A 75 -10.23 -9.22 -3.15
C PRO A 75 -9.42 -10.44 -3.61
N GLU A 76 -8.53 -10.21 -4.56
CA GLU A 76 -7.60 -11.21 -5.07
C GLU A 76 -6.18 -10.80 -4.71
N LEU A 77 -5.41 -11.67 -4.04
CA LEU A 77 -4.01 -11.42 -3.75
C LEU A 77 -3.19 -11.48 -5.05
N CYS A 78 -2.54 -10.37 -5.39
CA CYS A 78 -1.71 -10.25 -6.57
C CYS A 78 -0.23 -10.43 -6.21
N TRP A 79 0.30 -9.63 -5.28
CA TRP A 79 1.72 -9.59 -5.00
C TRP A 79 2.05 -9.54 -3.53
N LEU A 80 3.22 -10.13 -3.22
CA LEU A 80 3.94 -9.97 -1.97
C LEU A 80 5.23 -9.21 -2.27
N GLN A 81 5.56 -8.22 -1.46
CA GLN A 81 6.82 -7.49 -1.56
C GLN A 81 7.42 -7.23 -0.19
N ASP A 82 8.62 -7.72 0.03
CA ASP A 82 9.39 -7.48 1.25
C ASP A 82 10.02 -6.08 1.23
N GLN A 83 10.08 -5.43 2.37
CA GLN A 83 10.66 -4.09 2.51
C GLN A 83 11.71 -4.07 3.59
N MET A 84 12.93 -3.72 3.18
CA MET A 84 14.11 -3.53 4.03
C MET A 84 14.79 -2.22 3.65
N VAL A 85 14.18 -1.08 4.00
CA VAL A 85 14.67 0.26 3.64
C VAL A 85 15.07 1.00 4.91
N SER A 86 16.24 1.61 4.91
CA SER A 86 16.69 2.53 5.94
C SER A 86 15.87 3.82 5.90
N ARG A 87 15.65 4.42 7.07
CA ARG A 87 15.05 5.74 7.20
C ARG A 87 15.82 6.58 8.19
N PRO A 88 15.80 7.91 8.04
CA PRO A 88 16.36 8.82 9.07
C PRO A 88 15.61 8.66 10.41
N GLY A 89 16.33 8.81 11.51
CA GLY A 89 15.75 8.82 12.85
C GLY A 89 16.47 7.90 13.85
N PRO A 90 16.10 7.99 15.14
CA PRO A 90 16.80 7.29 16.22
C PRO A 90 16.46 5.79 16.32
N THR A 91 15.40 5.34 15.66
CA THR A 91 14.95 3.95 15.70
C THR A 91 15.13 3.28 14.35
N ALA A 92 15.57 2.01 14.38
CA ALA A 92 15.65 1.22 13.15
C ALA A 92 14.26 1.11 12.50
N PRO A 93 14.17 1.23 11.17
CA PRO A 93 12.91 1.04 10.47
C PRO A 93 12.45 -0.40 10.63
N PRO A 94 11.16 -0.64 10.88
CA PRO A 94 10.65 -2.00 10.92
C PRO A 94 10.71 -2.63 9.53
N ARG A 95 11.07 -3.91 9.47
CA ARG A 95 10.84 -4.71 8.27
C ARG A 95 9.34 -4.81 8.00
N LYS A 96 8.93 -4.68 6.75
CA LYS A 96 7.53 -4.77 6.35
C LYS A 96 7.36 -5.81 5.25
N LEU A 97 6.24 -6.51 5.31
CA LEU A 97 5.77 -7.35 4.23
C LEU A 97 4.49 -6.73 3.68
N HIS A 98 4.50 -6.34 2.42
CA HIS A 98 3.35 -5.81 1.72
C HIS A 98 2.59 -6.92 1.01
N LEU A 99 1.28 -7.01 1.27
CA LEU A 99 0.34 -7.85 0.57
C LEU A 99 -0.54 -6.94 -0.28
N ILE A 100 -0.42 -7.07 -1.60
CA ILE A 100 -1.17 -6.24 -2.54
C ILE A 100 -2.27 -7.06 -3.18
N PHE A 101 -3.49 -6.62 -2.91
CA PHE A 101 -4.71 -7.17 -3.47
C PHE A 101 -5.18 -6.34 -4.66
N ARG A 102 -6.10 -6.89 -5.43
CA ARG A 102 -6.93 -6.12 -6.37
C ARG A 102 -8.40 -6.43 -6.13
N CYS A 103 -9.23 -5.45 -6.42
CA CYS A 103 -10.67 -5.60 -6.51
C CYS A 103 -11.20 -4.63 -7.58
N HIS A 104 -12.42 -4.86 -8.03
CA HIS A 104 -13.04 -4.07 -9.07
C HIS A 104 -14.34 -3.47 -8.55
N ILE A 105 -14.61 -2.22 -8.91
CA ILE A 105 -15.83 -1.49 -8.59
C ILE A 105 -16.48 -0.94 -9.84
N THR A 106 -17.75 -0.60 -9.72
CA THR A 106 -18.51 0.06 -10.79
C THR A 106 -18.29 1.57 -10.78
N PRO A 107 -18.59 2.27 -11.90
CA PRO A 107 -18.59 3.74 -11.92
C PRO A 107 -19.52 4.38 -10.89
N GLU A 108 -20.64 3.74 -10.58
CA GLU A 108 -21.59 4.20 -9.56
C GLU A 108 -20.96 4.15 -8.18
N THR A 109 -20.29 3.04 -7.84
CA THR A 109 -19.55 2.93 -6.56
C THR A 109 -18.43 3.95 -6.52
N ARG A 110 -17.64 4.11 -7.59
CA ARG A 110 -16.56 5.12 -7.68
C ARG A 110 -17.07 6.53 -7.34
N ALA A 111 -18.26 6.90 -7.81
CA ALA A 111 -18.85 8.21 -7.57
C ALA A 111 -19.18 8.50 -6.09
N THR A 112 -19.24 7.46 -5.24
CA THR A 112 -19.52 7.59 -3.81
C THR A 112 -18.27 7.66 -2.94
N LEU A 113 -17.08 7.42 -3.51
CA LEU A 113 -15.84 7.32 -2.75
C LEU A 113 -15.32 8.69 -2.29
N ALA A 114 -14.52 8.68 -1.23
CA ALA A 114 -13.87 9.90 -0.74
C ALA A 114 -12.85 10.43 -1.75
N ALA A 115 -12.78 11.76 -1.89
CA ALA A 115 -11.79 12.42 -2.74
C ALA A 115 -10.50 12.76 -1.98
N VAL A 116 -10.57 12.84 -0.66
CA VAL A 116 -9.45 13.19 0.23
C VAL A 116 -9.55 12.35 1.49
N GLU A 117 -8.41 11.86 1.94
CA GLU A 117 -8.25 11.26 3.26
C GLU A 117 -7.27 12.10 4.09
N TYR A 118 -7.33 11.99 5.41
CA TYR A 118 -6.44 12.70 6.32
C TYR A 118 -5.73 11.70 7.21
N ASP A 119 -4.40 11.63 7.08
CA ASP A 119 -3.55 10.81 7.92
C ASP A 119 -3.04 11.63 9.10
N GLU A 120 -3.37 11.20 10.31
CA GLU A 120 -2.95 11.88 11.55
C GLU A 120 -1.49 11.53 11.85
N GLN A 121 -0.66 12.58 11.92
CA GLN A 121 0.76 12.44 12.22
C GLN A 121 1.02 12.39 13.73
N PRO A 122 2.15 11.80 14.20
CA PRO A 122 2.50 11.74 15.62
C PRO A 122 2.60 13.10 16.32
N ASP A 123 2.79 14.18 15.58
CA ASP A 123 2.85 15.55 16.10
C ASP A 123 1.46 16.22 16.19
N GLY A 124 0.39 15.49 15.88
CA GLY A 124 -0.99 15.98 15.90
C GLY A 124 -1.41 16.77 14.66
N THR A 125 -0.54 16.88 13.66
CA THR A 125 -0.91 17.43 12.34
C THR A 125 -1.56 16.36 11.48
N SER A 126 -2.33 16.78 10.47
CA SER A 126 -2.92 15.88 9.47
C SER A 126 -2.24 16.10 8.13
N GLU A 127 -1.77 15.02 7.50
CA GLU A 127 -1.27 15.03 6.13
C GLU A 127 -2.42 14.65 5.17
N PRO A 128 -2.84 15.55 4.26
CA PRO A 128 -3.89 15.20 3.31
C PRO A 128 -3.38 14.22 2.26
N GLY A 129 -4.17 13.20 1.99
CA GLY A 129 -4.01 12.28 0.87
C GLY A 129 -5.09 12.55 -0.16
N ILE A 130 -4.69 12.92 -1.37
CA ILE A 130 -5.63 13.20 -2.45
C ILE A 130 -5.88 11.92 -3.22
N MET A 131 -7.14 11.53 -3.33
CA MET A 131 -7.54 10.38 -4.14
C MET A 131 -7.44 10.74 -5.61
N GLU A 132 -6.58 10.02 -6.33
CA GLU A 132 -6.36 10.22 -7.76
C GLU A 132 -6.61 8.92 -8.52
N TRP A 133 -7.37 9.03 -9.60
CA TRP A 133 -7.65 7.92 -10.49
C TRP A 133 -6.69 7.97 -11.67
N VAL A 134 -5.87 6.94 -11.80
CA VAL A 134 -4.81 6.87 -12.81
C VAL A 134 -4.95 5.58 -13.61
N SER A 135 -4.76 5.66 -14.93
CA SER A 135 -4.69 4.44 -15.74
C SER A 135 -3.61 3.51 -15.21
N TYR A 136 -3.96 2.23 -14.98
CA TYR A 136 -3.00 1.26 -14.45
C TYR A 136 -1.76 1.12 -15.35
N ARG A 137 -1.88 1.38 -16.66
CA ARG A 137 -0.76 1.33 -17.61
C ARG A 137 0.31 2.37 -17.35
N LYS A 138 -0.02 3.44 -16.59
CA LYS A 138 0.91 4.51 -16.22
C LYS A 138 1.56 4.31 -14.86
N LEU A 139 1.21 3.27 -14.13
CA LEU A 139 1.70 3.07 -12.75
C LEU A 139 3.23 2.90 -12.68
N GLY A 140 3.86 2.36 -13.72
CA GLY A 140 5.32 2.23 -13.80
C GLY A 140 6.06 3.56 -13.95
N GLU A 141 5.36 4.63 -14.32
CA GLU A 141 5.94 5.98 -14.50
C GLU A 141 5.80 6.85 -13.24
N LEU A 142 5.02 6.42 -12.27
CA LEU A 142 4.74 7.18 -11.05
C LEU A 142 5.73 6.85 -9.92
N PRO A 143 6.01 7.80 -9.02
CA PRO A 143 6.71 7.53 -7.77
C PRO A 143 5.76 6.78 -6.80
N LEU A 144 5.46 5.55 -7.15
CA LEU A 144 4.52 4.66 -6.46
C LEU A 144 5.26 3.77 -5.45
N PHE A 145 4.75 3.73 -4.22
CA PHE A 145 5.26 2.87 -3.17
C PHE A 145 4.11 2.01 -2.58
N PRO A 146 4.30 0.70 -2.34
CA PRO A 146 5.49 -0.11 -2.65
C PRO A 146 5.78 -0.20 -4.15
N LEU A 147 6.92 -0.79 -4.54
CA LEU A 147 7.42 -0.79 -5.92
C LEU A 147 6.67 -1.84 -6.79
N ILE A 148 5.39 -1.62 -6.98
CA ILE A 148 4.49 -2.51 -7.73
C ILE A 148 4.09 -1.94 -9.10
N GLY A 149 4.50 -0.70 -9.40
CA GLY A 149 4.01 0.03 -10.57
C GLY A 149 4.31 -0.66 -11.90
N GLU A 150 5.53 -1.15 -12.09
CA GLU A 150 5.92 -1.86 -13.31
C GLU A 150 5.14 -3.17 -13.48
N ALA A 151 4.99 -3.94 -12.40
CA ALA A 151 4.25 -5.21 -12.43
C ALA A 151 2.76 -4.98 -12.76
N ALA A 152 2.17 -3.93 -12.18
CA ALA A 152 0.78 -3.57 -12.45
C ALA A 152 0.59 -3.07 -13.88
N ALA A 153 1.49 -2.19 -14.37
CA ALA A 153 1.42 -1.67 -15.73
C ALA A 153 1.63 -2.74 -16.82
N ALA A 154 2.33 -3.81 -16.48
CA ALA A 154 2.58 -4.93 -17.38
C ALA A 154 1.40 -5.92 -17.51
N LEU A 155 0.34 -5.78 -16.72
CA LEU A 155 -0.84 -6.63 -16.83
C LEU A 155 -1.49 -6.43 -18.22
N PRO A 156 -1.82 -7.51 -18.95
CA PRO A 156 -2.52 -7.39 -20.24
C PRO A 156 -3.90 -6.72 -20.10
N SER A 157 -4.59 -6.97 -19.00
CA SER A 157 -5.87 -6.33 -18.61
C SER A 157 -5.96 -6.25 -17.08
N PRO A 158 -6.87 -5.42 -16.54
CA PRO A 158 -7.04 -5.27 -15.10
C PRO A 158 -7.36 -6.57 -14.34
N ASP A 159 -7.96 -7.53 -14.99
CA ASP A 159 -8.39 -8.83 -14.47
C ASP A 159 -7.50 -9.99 -14.92
N ALA A 160 -6.42 -9.70 -15.67
CA ALA A 160 -5.52 -10.74 -16.16
C ALA A 160 -4.87 -11.51 -15.00
N PRO A 161 -4.61 -12.82 -15.14
CA PRO A 161 -3.86 -13.59 -14.17
C PRO A 161 -2.48 -12.97 -13.91
N VAL A 162 -2.08 -12.93 -12.64
CA VAL A 162 -0.78 -12.40 -12.24
C VAL A 162 0.28 -13.49 -12.43
N ALA A 163 1.32 -13.18 -13.19
CA ALA A 163 2.47 -14.06 -13.36
C ALA A 163 3.53 -13.72 -12.29
N GLY A 164 3.67 -14.57 -11.29
CA GLY A 164 4.65 -14.38 -10.22
C GLY A 164 4.12 -13.48 -9.09
N THR A 165 3.83 -14.11 -7.96
CA THR A 165 3.25 -13.43 -6.78
C THR A 165 4.30 -12.66 -5.99
N TYR A 166 5.56 -13.11 -5.96
CA TYR A 166 6.63 -12.47 -5.21
C TYR A 166 7.40 -11.47 -6.10
N LEU A 167 7.37 -10.21 -5.70
CA LEU A 167 8.14 -9.15 -6.37
C LEU A 167 9.51 -8.97 -5.71
N PRO A 168 10.50 -8.44 -6.47
CA PRO A 168 11.78 -8.07 -5.88
C PRO A 168 11.61 -7.18 -4.66
N PRO A 169 12.43 -7.36 -3.60
CA PRO A 169 12.28 -6.59 -2.38
C PRO A 169 12.61 -5.11 -2.58
N VAL A 170 11.97 -4.26 -1.79
CA VAL A 170 12.33 -2.84 -1.68
C VAL A 170 13.49 -2.71 -0.71
N THR A 171 14.60 -2.17 -1.18
CA THR A 171 15.84 -1.97 -0.41
C THR A 171 16.42 -0.58 -0.67
N ASP A 172 17.47 -0.21 0.06
CA ASP A 172 18.19 1.07 -0.16
C ASP A 172 18.85 1.16 -1.54
N GLN A 173 18.92 0.07 -2.29
CA GLN A 173 19.46 0.05 -3.65
C GLN A 173 18.47 0.51 -4.71
N ASN A 174 17.19 0.34 -4.46
CA ASN A 174 16.12 0.66 -5.43
C ASN A 174 15.07 1.65 -4.92
N TYR A 175 15.21 2.12 -3.68
CA TYR A 175 14.30 3.08 -3.09
C TYR A 175 15.02 3.97 -2.08
N THR A 176 14.71 5.26 -2.11
CA THR A 176 15.12 6.24 -1.10
C THR A 176 13.88 6.77 -0.38
N TRP A 177 13.93 6.77 0.95
CA TRP A 177 12.83 7.30 1.76
C TRP A 177 12.70 8.82 1.53
N ILE A 178 11.49 9.29 1.19
CA ILE A 178 11.15 10.70 0.92
C ILE A 178 10.13 11.23 1.92
#